data_6500da87cceed7c17952430fafc986a9
#
_entry.id   6500da87cceed7c17952430fafc986a9
#
_cell.length_a   1.000
_cell.length_b   1.000
_cell.length_c   1.000
_cell.angle_alpha   90.00
_cell.angle_beta   90.00
_cell.angle_gamma   90.00
#
_symmetry.space_group_name_H-M   'P 1'
#
loop_
_entity.id
_entity.type
_entity.pdbx_description
1 polymer ?
#
loop_
_entity_poly.entity_id
_entity_poly.type
_entity_poly.pdbx_seq_one_letter_code
_entity_poly.pdbx_strand_id
1 'polypeptide(L)'
;MRVCRALLATLVLSLVARAQGARAQEALLEAGRKAYERTDYAEAIAILDAAAAKEPNNGEIQLLLTKAHISVEQFNAAEKSGERAVAMDPKNSEYHNWLGQAYGGKADHSSMFIAYTLARKTRKEFATAVQLDDHNFDAAQHLVEYDCTAPSFVGGGEEKAHPLIQILLRLDASQGHYAAGNCRRLKKDFEAADAEFIKALESHPSSLDIIEEIAGYFANRGLAERVLSAADAAQTAAPADPRVRFFRAMGWILKGEKLPDAEKILLNYIQAVPRHPTYPGPWAAHYWLGQLYEKQKNPAAARGEYRAALKLNAKYKKAQDALKQLGKS
;
A
#
# COMPACT_ATOMS: atom_id res chain seq x y z
N MET A 1 -0.09 60.80 17.97
CA MET A 1 -1.22 60.02 17.43
C MET A 1 -1.03 59.46 16.00
N ARG A 2 -0.40 60.18 15.05
CA ARG A 2 -0.19 59.69 13.66
C ARG A 2 0.80 58.50 13.57
N VAL A 3 1.87 58.48 14.36
CA VAL A 3 2.89 57.41 14.37
C VAL A 3 2.33 56.07 14.90
N CYS A 4 1.48 56.08 15.95
CA CYS A 4 0.83 54.88 16.47
C CYS A 4 -0.15 54.26 15.46
N ARG A 5 -0.86 55.06 14.67
CA ARG A 5 -1.78 54.54 13.63
C ARG A 5 -1.03 53.88 12.46
N ALA A 6 0.14 54.44 12.08
CA ALA A 6 0.98 53.86 11.04
C ALA A 6 1.58 52.49 11.47
N LEU A 7 2.06 52.37 12.72
CA LEU A 7 2.57 51.15 13.27
C LEU A 7 1.50 50.06 13.41
N LEU A 8 0.26 50.45 13.79
CA LEU A 8 -0.85 49.47 13.86
C LEU A 8 -1.24 48.97 12.46
N ALA A 9 -1.26 49.84 11.46
CA ALA A 9 -1.61 49.47 10.08
C ALA A 9 -0.57 48.54 9.47
N THR A 10 0.74 48.73 9.71
CA THR A 10 1.81 47.84 9.25
C THR A 10 1.74 46.48 9.96
N LEU A 11 1.41 46.45 11.25
CA LEU A 11 1.23 45.21 12.01
C LEU A 11 0.05 44.38 11.48
N VAL A 12 -1.08 45.05 11.22
CA VAL A 12 -2.28 44.38 10.67
C VAL A 12 -2.01 43.83 9.27
N LEU A 13 -1.36 44.62 8.38
CA LEU A 13 -0.99 44.19 7.04
C LEU A 13 -0.02 42.99 7.08
N SER A 14 0.94 42.98 7.98
CA SER A 14 1.86 41.84 8.14
C SER A 14 1.16 40.57 8.66
N LEU A 15 0.18 40.72 9.55
CA LEU A 15 -0.63 39.59 10.04
C LEU A 15 -1.55 39.04 8.94
N VAL A 16 -2.16 39.89 8.14
CA VAL A 16 -3.00 39.48 7.01
C VAL A 16 -2.16 38.77 5.94
N ALA A 17 -1.00 39.29 5.60
CA ALA A 17 -0.08 38.67 4.64
C ALA A 17 0.42 37.32 5.12
N ARG A 18 0.73 37.16 6.43
CA ARG A 18 1.10 35.86 7.04
C ARG A 18 -0.06 34.83 7.01
N ALA A 19 -1.27 35.30 7.32
CA ALA A 19 -2.45 34.43 7.29
C ALA A 19 -2.79 33.98 5.85
N GLN A 20 -2.62 34.84 4.85
CA GLN A 20 -2.80 34.48 3.44
C GLN A 20 -1.69 33.52 2.98
N GLY A 21 -0.45 33.73 3.41
CA GLY A 21 0.66 32.81 3.15
C GLY A 21 0.39 31.41 3.71
N ALA A 22 -0.03 31.31 4.98
CA ALA A 22 -0.33 30.03 5.62
C ALA A 22 -1.47 29.26 4.92
N ARG A 23 -2.55 29.98 4.53
CA ARG A 23 -3.65 29.35 3.76
C ARG A 23 -3.21 28.84 2.38
N ALA A 24 -2.35 29.58 1.71
CA ALA A 24 -1.82 29.16 0.41
C ALA A 24 -0.90 27.92 0.53
N GLN A 25 -0.20 27.79 1.63
CA GLN A 25 0.67 26.65 1.95
C GLN A 25 -0.16 25.39 2.27
N GLU A 26 -1.14 25.52 3.16
CA GLU A 26 -2.10 24.46 3.47
C GLU A 26 -2.83 23.96 2.20
N ALA A 27 -3.18 24.86 1.30
CA ALA A 27 -3.80 24.52 0.02
C ALA A 27 -2.88 23.67 -0.89
N LEU A 28 -1.55 23.92 -0.89
CA LEU A 28 -0.60 23.10 -1.65
C LEU A 28 -0.44 21.71 -1.05
N LEU A 29 -0.32 21.60 0.27
CA LEU A 29 -0.24 20.29 0.95
C LEU A 29 -1.50 19.46 0.66
N GLU A 30 -2.67 20.06 0.80
CA GLU A 30 -3.94 19.40 0.53
C GLU A 30 -4.10 19.01 -0.95
N ALA A 31 -3.67 19.86 -1.88
CA ALA A 31 -3.66 19.53 -3.30
C ALA A 31 -2.72 18.35 -3.62
N GLY A 32 -1.52 18.34 -3.02
CA GLY A 32 -0.57 17.26 -3.14
C GLY A 32 -1.10 15.93 -2.56
N ARG A 33 -1.77 15.98 -1.40
CA ARG A 33 -2.44 14.85 -0.79
C ARG A 33 -3.52 14.28 -1.71
N LYS A 34 -4.40 15.11 -2.24
CA LYS A 34 -5.45 14.70 -3.18
C LYS A 34 -4.89 14.09 -4.46
N ALA A 35 -3.80 14.63 -5.00
CA ALA A 35 -3.13 14.06 -6.16
C ALA A 35 -2.55 12.66 -5.83
N TYR A 36 -1.94 12.50 -4.65
CA TYR A 36 -1.46 11.21 -4.16
C TYR A 36 -2.61 10.21 -4.01
N GLU A 37 -3.73 10.59 -3.37
CA GLU A 37 -4.91 9.75 -3.18
C GLU A 37 -5.52 9.30 -4.51
N ARG A 38 -5.49 10.15 -5.54
CA ARG A 38 -5.90 9.78 -6.90
C ARG A 38 -4.88 8.93 -7.65
N THR A 39 -3.76 8.58 -7.03
CA THR A 39 -2.63 7.87 -7.65
C THR A 39 -1.94 8.65 -8.79
N ASP A 40 -2.12 9.95 -8.85
CA ASP A 40 -1.46 10.86 -9.78
C ASP A 40 -0.10 11.27 -9.21
N TYR A 41 0.78 10.29 -8.98
CA TYR A 41 2.01 10.46 -8.20
C TYR A 41 2.98 11.49 -8.79
N ALA A 42 3.06 11.62 -10.12
CA ALA A 42 3.89 12.64 -10.75
C ALA A 42 3.38 14.05 -10.45
N GLU A 43 2.06 14.26 -10.48
CA GLU A 43 1.42 15.52 -10.08
C GLU A 43 1.61 15.78 -8.59
N ALA A 44 1.40 14.75 -7.74
CA ALA A 44 1.61 14.84 -6.31
C ALA A 44 3.03 15.30 -5.97
N ILE A 45 4.04 14.69 -6.57
CA ILE A 45 5.45 15.06 -6.38
C ILE A 45 5.68 16.53 -6.76
N ALA A 46 5.22 16.96 -7.94
CA ALA A 46 5.42 18.33 -8.40
C ALA A 46 4.79 19.37 -7.45
N ILE A 47 3.57 19.12 -6.97
CA ILE A 47 2.87 19.98 -6.01
C ILE A 47 3.57 19.98 -4.64
N LEU A 48 3.94 18.79 -4.14
CA LEU A 48 4.58 18.64 -2.84
C LEU A 48 6.00 19.21 -2.82
N ASP A 49 6.76 19.14 -3.91
CA ASP A 49 8.06 19.82 -4.06
C ASP A 49 7.90 21.33 -3.96
N ALA A 50 6.87 21.89 -4.62
CA ALA A 50 6.56 23.31 -4.50
C ALA A 50 6.12 23.71 -3.08
N ALA A 51 5.42 22.83 -2.36
CA ALA A 51 5.08 23.01 -0.96
C ALA A 51 6.34 22.95 -0.06
N ALA A 52 7.21 21.95 -0.26
CA ALA A 52 8.45 21.78 0.48
C ALA A 52 9.44 22.94 0.30
N ALA A 53 9.45 23.59 -0.88
CA ALA A 53 10.25 24.78 -1.10
C ALA A 53 9.80 25.99 -0.23
N LYS A 54 8.53 26.03 0.15
CA LYS A 54 7.97 27.08 1.02
C LYS A 54 8.02 26.68 2.50
N GLU A 55 7.86 25.41 2.80
CA GLU A 55 7.88 24.84 4.15
C GLU A 55 8.89 23.68 4.24
N PRO A 56 10.19 23.98 4.22
CA PRO A 56 11.23 22.93 4.21
C PRO A 56 11.22 22.06 5.48
N ASN A 57 10.64 22.55 6.56
CA ASN A 57 10.56 21.89 7.87
C ASN A 57 9.15 21.31 8.16
N ASN A 58 8.36 21.01 7.14
CA ASN A 58 7.07 20.35 7.32
C ASN A 58 7.25 18.82 7.10
N GLY A 59 7.18 18.06 8.19
CA GLY A 59 7.39 16.60 8.17
C GLY A 59 6.32 15.86 7.37
N GLU A 60 5.09 16.36 7.35
CA GLU A 60 4.00 15.74 6.60
C GLU A 60 4.20 15.86 5.08
N ILE A 61 4.71 17.00 4.60
CA ILE A 61 5.07 17.17 3.19
C ILE A 61 6.17 16.16 2.83
N GLN A 62 7.19 16.01 3.69
CA GLN A 62 8.28 15.07 3.46
C GLN A 62 7.78 13.60 3.50
N LEU A 63 6.85 13.27 4.37
CA LEU A 63 6.21 11.95 4.39
C LEU A 63 5.46 11.67 3.08
N LEU A 64 4.62 12.58 2.63
CA LEU A 64 3.87 12.41 1.37
C LEU A 64 4.80 12.30 0.16
N LEU A 65 5.90 13.09 0.12
CA LEU A 65 6.94 12.94 -0.89
C LEU A 65 7.59 11.56 -0.83
N THR A 66 7.89 11.05 0.36
CA THR A 66 8.44 9.70 0.54
C THR A 66 7.51 8.65 -0.04
N LYS A 67 6.23 8.70 0.32
CA LYS A 67 5.18 7.81 -0.18
C LYS A 67 5.06 7.88 -1.71
N ALA A 68 4.98 9.08 -2.27
CA ALA A 68 4.84 9.30 -3.71
C ALA A 68 6.07 8.81 -4.49
N HIS A 69 7.28 9.08 -3.99
CA HIS A 69 8.52 8.60 -4.62
C HIS A 69 8.65 7.08 -4.57
N ILE A 70 8.24 6.42 -3.48
CA ILE A 70 8.19 4.94 -3.40
C ILE A 70 7.24 4.40 -4.46
N SER A 71 6.05 5.00 -4.61
CA SER A 71 5.04 4.56 -5.56
C SER A 71 5.49 4.62 -7.03
N VAL A 72 6.47 5.48 -7.35
CA VAL A 72 7.08 5.58 -8.69
C VAL A 72 8.51 5.02 -8.75
N GLU A 73 8.93 4.24 -7.76
CA GLU A 73 10.24 3.58 -7.67
C GLU A 73 11.45 4.56 -7.69
N GLN A 74 11.25 5.80 -7.27
CA GLN A 74 12.30 6.80 -7.13
C GLN A 74 12.97 6.72 -5.74
N PHE A 75 13.57 5.58 -5.40
CA PHE A 75 14.03 5.27 -4.06
C PHE A 75 15.11 6.20 -3.51
N ASN A 76 15.95 6.80 -4.36
CA ASN A 76 16.92 7.81 -3.91
C ASN A 76 16.25 9.10 -3.42
N ALA A 77 15.15 9.50 -4.03
CA ALA A 77 14.37 10.65 -3.60
C ALA A 77 13.53 10.33 -2.36
N ALA A 78 12.94 9.12 -2.32
CA ALA A 78 12.21 8.60 -1.17
C ALA A 78 13.10 8.57 0.10
N GLU A 79 14.33 8.05 0.01
CA GLU A 79 15.31 8.07 1.11
C GLU A 79 15.51 9.49 1.63
N LYS A 80 15.80 10.44 0.75
CA LYS A 80 16.06 11.83 1.15
C LYS A 80 14.87 12.49 1.85
N SER A 81 13.67 12.28 1.32
CA SER A 81 12.45 12.81 1.93
C SER A 81 12.16 12.13 3.26
N GLY A 82 12.30 10.80 3.36
CA GLY A 82 12.10 10.05 4.58
C GLY A 82 13.09 10.43 5.69
N GLU A 83 14.39 10.59 5.35
CA GLU A 83 15.41 11.06 6.32
C GLU A 83 15.08 12.46 6.84
N ARG A 84 14.55 13.36 5.99
CA ARG A 84 14.08 14.68 6.42
C ARG A 84 12.88 14.58 7.35
N ALA A 85 11.88 13.75 7.01
CA ALA A 85 10.70 13.54 7.86
C ALA A 85 11.11 13.09 9.27
N VAL A 86 11.97 12.07 9.38
CA VAL A 86 12.48 11.55 10.66
C VAL A 86 13.33 12.61 11.40
N ALA A 87 14.12 13.42 10.68
CA ALA A 87 14.90 14.50 11.31
C ALA A 87 14.01 15.59 11.94
N MET A 88 12.79 15.80 11.42
CA MET A 88 11.84 16.78 11.95
C MET A 88 11.09 16.27 13.18
N ASP A 89 10.71 15.00 13.18
CA ASP A 89 10.10 14.34 14.33
C ASP A 89 10.63 12.90 14.49
N PRO A 90 11.72 12.73 15.24
CA PRO A 90 12.31 11.41 15.48
C PRO A 90 11.45 10.47 16.34
N LYS A 91 10.32 10.94 16.84
CA LYS A 91 9.39 10.13 17.64
C LYS A 91 8.15 9.72 16.84
N ASN A 92 8.04 10.11 15.59
CA ASN A 92 6.92 9.74 14.73
C ASN A 92 7.15 8.34 14.15
N SER A 93 6.38 7.37 14.62
CA SER A 93 6.45 5.97 14.18
C SER A 93 6.20 5.80 12.67
N GLU A 94 5.27 6.56 12.10
CA GLU A 94 4.96 6.48 10.68
C GLU A 94 6.13 6.93 9.80
N TYR A 95 6.87 7.98 10.22
CA TYR A 95 8.04 8.45 9.48
C TYR A 95 9.14 7.39 9.43
N HIS A 96 9.40 6.69 10.53
CA HIS A 96 10.34 5.58 10.57
C HIS A 96 9.88 4.41 9.69
N ASN A 97 8.59 4.06 9.71
CA ASN A 97 8.05 3.01 8.86
C ASN A 97 8.28 3.30 7.36
N TRP A 98 7.94 4.51 6.90
CA TRP A 98 8.11 4.89 5.51
C TRP A 98 9.58 5.07 5.10
N LEU A 99 10.44 5.53 6.00
CA LEU A 99 11.89 5.55 5.76
C LEU A 99 12.44 4.12 5.63
N GLY A 100 11.98 3.19 6.46
CA GLY A 100 12.32 1.77 6.35
C GLY A 100 11.96 1.19 4.98
N GLN A 101 10.77 1.49 4.48
CA GLN A 101 10.32 1.08 3.13
C GLN A 101 11.20 1.71 2.02
N ALA A 102 11.57 3.00 2.16
CA ALA A 102 12.45 3.67 1.20
C ALA A 102 13.84 3.01 1.14
N TYR A 103 14.42 2.66 2.30
CA TYR A 103 15.68 1.93 2.36
C TYR A 103 15.57 0.53 1.78
N GLY A 104 14.48 -0.20 2.06
CA GLY A 104 14.22 -1.53 1.52
C GLY A 104 14.14 -1.52 0.01
N GLY A 105 13.29 -0.66 -0.56
CA GLY A 105 13.16 -0.53 -2.00
C GLY A 105 14.46 -0.10 -2.69
N LYS A 106 15.26 0.77 -2.04
CA LYS A 106 16.59 1.12 -2.55
C LYS A 106 17.57 -0.05 -2.48
N ALA A 107 17.51 -0.88 -1.43
CA ALA A 107 18.38 -2.04 -1.27
C ALA A 107 18.20 -3.03 -2.42
N ASP A 108 16.96 -3.30 -2.82
CA ASP A 108 16.61 -4.23 -3.91
C ASP A 108 17.20 -3.81 -5.28
N HIS A 109 17.53 -2.52 -5.44
CA HIS A 109 18.06 -1.95 -6.69
C HIS A 109 19.54 -1.54 -6.55
N SER A 110 20.22 -1.97 -5.50
CA SER A 110 21.61 -1.57 -5.19
C SER A 110 22.59 -2.72 -5.38
N SER A 111 23.90 -2.38 -5.51
CA SER A 111 24.96 -3.39 -5.44
C SER A 111 25.01 -4.04 -4.05
N MET A 112 25.53 -5.26 -3.96
CA MET A 112 25.52 -6.10 -2.76
C MET A 112 26.06 -5.37 -1.52
N PHE A 113 27.13 -4.56 -1.64
CA PHE A 113 27.71 -3.83 -0.50
C PHE A 113 26.79 -2.72 0.02
N ILE A 114 26.13 -2.00 -0.90
CA ILE A 114 25.16 -0.95 -0.56
C ILE A 114 23.91 -1.59 0.02
N ALA A 115 23.40 -2.65 -0.63
CA ALA A 115 22.23 -3.41 -0.19
C ALA A 115 22.39 -3.94 1.25
N TYR A 116 23.58 -4.45 1.61
CA TYR A 116 23.87 -4.88 2.98
C TYR A 116 23.63 -3.78 4.02
N THR A 117 24.16 -2.58 3.75
CA THR A 117 24.01 -1.44 4.67
C THR A 117 22.56 -0.96 4.76
N LEU A 118 21.90 -0.88 3.59
CA LEU A 118 20.49 -0.46 3.50
C LEU A 118 19.56 -1.46 4.18
N ALA A 119 19.76 -2.76 4.00
CA ALA A 119 18.97 -3.80 4.64
C ALA A 119 19.01 -3.67 6.18
N ARG A 120 20.18 -3.41 6.77
CA ARG A 120 20.30 -3.16 8.21
C ARG A 120 19.58 -1.88 8.66
N LYS A 121 19.66 -0.81 7.85
CA LYS A 121 18.91 0.42 8.08
C LYS A 121 17.40 0.14 8.03
N THR A 122 16.94 -0.58 7.02
CA THR A 122 15.51 -0.99 6.85
C THR A 122 14.98 -1.61 8.15
N ARG A 123 15.65 -2.66 8.63
CA ARG A 123 15.22 -3.32 9.87
C ARG A 123 15.22 -2.38 11.07
N LYS A 124 16.27 -1.55 11.18
CA LYS A 124 16.39 -0.59 12.29
C LYS A 124 15.20 0.38 12.29
N GLU A 125 14.84 0.92 11.15
CA GLU A 125 13.72 1.88 11.05
C GLU A 125 12.38 1.20 11.38
N PHE A 126 12.10 0.00 10.88
CA PHE A 126 10.89 -0.75 11.25
C PHE A 126 10.85 -1.07 12.75
N ALA A 127 11.98 -1.51 13.32
CA ALA A 127 12.06 -1.79 14.77
C ALA A 127 11.84 -0.52 15.60
N THR A 128 12.38 0.62 15.17
CA THR A 128 12.17 1.91 15.81
C THR A 128 10.69 2.33 15.73
N ALA A 129 10.06 2.15 14.57
CA ALA A 129 8.63 2.45 14.41
C ALA A 129 7.77 1.64 15.39
N VAL A 130 7.99 0.32 15.48
CA VAL A 130 7.27 -0.56 16.43
C VAL A 130 7.55 -0.19 17.89
N GLN A 131 8.77 0.22 18.21
CA GLN A 131 9.12 0.64 19.56
C GLN A 131 8.46 1.97 19.97
N LEU A 132 8.24 2.87 19.00
CA LEU A 132 7.59 4.16 19.22
C LEU A 132 6.07 4.04 19.34
N ASP A 133 5.48 3.09 18.59
CA ASP A 133 4.04 2.82 18.60
C ASP A 133 3.80 1.34 18.30
N ASP A 134 3.38 0.58 19.30
CA ASP A 134 3.10 -0.86 19.18
C ASP A 134 1.77 -1.15 18.43
N HIS A 135 0.95 -0.12 18.20
CA HIS A 135 -0.24 -0.16 17.36
C HIS A 135 0.03 0.28 15.91
N ASN A 136 1.27 0.62 15.56
CA ASN A 136 1.67 0.75 14.15
C ASN A 136 1.80 -0.65 13.53
N PHE A 137 0.64 -1.25 13.22
CA PHE A 137 0.58 -2.61 12.69
C PHE A 137 1.30 -2.75 11.35
N ASP A 138 1.31 -1.70 10.51
CA ASP A 138 2.05 -1.73 9.23
C ASP A 138 3.56 -1.88 9.49
N ALA A 139 4.12 -1.12 10.42
CA ALA A 139 5.52 -1.24 10.78
C ALA A 139 5.84 -2.62 11.37
N ALA A 140 4.93 -3.16 12.20
CA ALA A 140 5.08 -4.49 12.78
C ALA A 140 5.04 -5.59 11.71
N GLN A 141 4.13 -5.49 10.73
CA GLN A 141 4.06 -6.40 9.59
C GLN A 141 5.35 -6.36 8.76
N HIS A 142 5.86 -5.16 8.43
CA HIS A 142 7.12 -5.01 7.69
C HIS A 142 8.31 -5.59 8.48
N LEU A 143 8.36 -5.41 9.81
CA LEU A 143 9.42 -5.98 10.63
C LEU A 143 9.35 -7.51 10.68
N VAL A 144 8.15 -8.08 10.82
CA VAL A 144 7.95 -9.54 10.76
C VAL A 144 8.37 -10.08 9.40
N GLU A 145 7.94 -9.44 8.31
CA GLU A 145 8.31 -9.85 6.96
C GLU A 145 9.83 -9.82 6.75
N TYR A 146 10.46 -8.74 7.19
CA TYR A 146 11.93 -8.62 7.15
C TYR A 146 12.59 -9.73 7.94
N ASP A 147 12.21 -9.95 9.19
CA ASP A 147 12.81 -10.95 10.06
C ASP A 147 12.57 -12.38 9.54
N CYS A 148 11.44 -12.67 8.89
CA CYS A 148 11.17 -13.97 8.28
C CYS A 148 11.94 -14.25 6.99
N THR A 149 12.38 -13.21 6.25
CA THR A 149 12.99 -13.37 4.93
C THR A 149 14.48 -13.05 4.89
N ALA A 150 14.90 -12.03 5.63
CA ALA A 150 16.27 -11.56 5.57
C ALA A 150 17.24 -12.50 6.31
N PRO A 151 18.43 -12.75 5.75
CA PRO A 151 19.45 -13.54 6.42
C PRO A 151 19.91 -12.92 7.75
N SER A 152 20.39 -13.76 8.68
CA SER A 152 20.84 -13.32 10.01
C SER A 152 22.00 -12.32 9.97
N PHE A 153 22.86 -12.38 8.96
CA PHE A 153 24.00 -11.45 8.84
C PHE A 153 23.59 -10.01 8.53
N VAL A 154 22.38 -9.78 7.96
CA VAL A 154 21.78 -8.44 7.84
C VAL A 154 20.82 -8.10 8.98
N GLY A 155 20.71 -8.96 9.96
CA GLY A 155 19.92 -8.76 11.18
C GLY A 155 18.58 -9.48 11.19
N GLY A 156 18.17 -10.17 10.11
CA GLY A 156 16.97 -11.01 10.05
C GLY A 156 17.10 -12.31 10.85
N GLY A 157 16.11 -13.16 10.74
CA GLY A 157 16.02 -14.47 11.39
C GLY A 157 14.61 -14.70 11.91
N GLU A 158 14.01 -15.82 11.54
CA GLU A 158 12.62 -16.17 11.91
C GLU A 158 12.40 -16.18 13.43
N GLU A 159 13.42 -16.54 14.20
CA GLU A 159 13.39 -16.52 15.65
C GLU A 159 13.12 -15.12 16.23
N LYS A 160 13.40 -14.05 15.46
CA LYS A 160 13.14 -12.67 15.84
C LYS A 160 11.71 -12.23 15.53
N ALA A 161 11.10 -12.83 14.53
CA ALA A 161 9.71 -12.57 14.17
C ALA A 161 8.72 -13.13 15.21
N HIS A 162 9.01 -14.30 15.78
CA HIS A 162 8.10 -14.99 16.70
C HIS A 162 7.65 -14.14 17.89
N PRO A 163 8.52 -13.46 18.66
CA PRO A 163 8.08 -12.61 19.78
C PRO A 163 7.14 -11.51 19.34
N LEU A 164 7.38 -10.88 18.20
CA LEU A 164 6.53 -9.82 17.67
C LEU A 164 5.18 -10.36 17.21
N ILE A 165 5.14 -11.50 16.54
CA ILE A 165 3.89 -12.19 16.19
C ILE A 165 3.06 -12.48 17.45
N GLN A 166 3.68 -12.93 18.56
CA GLN A 166 2.97 -13.17 19.82
C GLN A 166 2.46 -11.87 20.45
N ILE A 167 3.14 -10.75 20.27
CA ILE A 167 2.65 -9.43 20.70
C ILE A 167 1.44 -9.05 19.86
N LEU A 168 1.54 -9.13 18.53
CA LEU A 168 0.45 -8.82 17.60
C LEU A 168 -0.80 -9.67 17.90
N LEU A 169 -0.66 -10.98 18.15
CA LEU A 169 -1.78 -11.85 18.53
C LEU A 169 -2.52 -11.40 19.80
N ARG A 170 -1.84 -10.73 20.72
CA ARG A 170 -2.45 -10.19 21.94
C ARG A 170 -3.10 -8.81 21.73
N LEU A 171 -2.51 -7.98 20.86
CA LEU A 171 -3.03 -6.64 20.57
C LEU A 171 -4.24 -6.70 19.62
N ASP A 172 -4.10 -7.48 18.56
CA ASP A 172 -5.13 -7.73 17.54
C ASP A 172 -4.88 -9.10 16.92
N ALA A 173 -5.78 -10.05 17.17
CA ALA A 173 -5.64 -11.42 16.72
C ALA A 173 -5.58 -11.53 15.18
N SER A 174 -6.31 -10.66 14.46
CA SER A 174 -6.30 -10.66 13.00
C SER A 174 -4.92 -10.24 12.44
N GLN A 175 -4.30 -9.22 13.04
CA GLN A 175 -2.95 -8.76 12.72
C GLN A 175 -1.90 -9.83 13.02
N GLY A 176 -2.03 -10.49 14.16
CA GLY A 176 -1.10 -11.55 14.57
C GLY A 176 -1.16 -12.78 13.66
N HIS A 177 -2.36 -13.25 13.34
CA HIS A 177 -2.55 -14.37 12.40
C HIS A 177 -2.13 -14.00 10.98
N TYR A 178 -2.39 -12.77 10.52
CA TYR A 178 -1.90 -12.29 9.23
C TYR A 178 -0.37 -12.29 9.17
N ALA A 179 0.31 -11.79 10.20
CA ALA A 179 1.77 -11.77 10.29
C ALA A 179 2.34 -13.21 10.25
N ALA A 180 1.75 -14.13 11.03
CA ALA A 180 2.14 -15.54 11.02
C ALA A 180 1.95 -16.18 9.66
N GLY A 181 0.79 -15.94 9.02
CA GLY A 181 0.48 -16.44 7.68
C GLY A 181 1.46 -15.94 6.63
N ASN A 182 1.81 -14.64 6.67
CA ASN A 182 2.81 -14.06 5.77
C ASN A 182 4.19 -14.71 5.96
N CYS A 183 4.64 -14.89 7.20
CA CYS A 183 5.90 -15.55 7.47
C CYS A 183 5.92 -16.98 6.88
N ARG A 184 4.84 -17.77 7.05
CA ARG A 184 4.70 -19.10 6.46
C ARG A 184 4.68 -19.07 4.94
N ARG A 185 3.93 -18.15 4.34
CA ARG A 185 3.86 -17.94 2.88
C ARG A 185 5.25 -17.68 2.28
N LEU A 186 6.03 -16.81 2.91
CA LEU A 186 7.37 -16.45 2.47
C LEU A 186 8.36 -17.63 2.56
N LYS A 187 8.14 -18.54 3.51
CA LYS A 187 8.85 -19.81 3.62
C LYS A 187 8.32 -20.91 2.69
N LYS A 188 7.28 -20.60 1.88
CA LYS A 188 6.60 -21.55 0.98
C LYS A 188 5.87 -22.69 1.71
N ASP A 189 5.61 -22.52 3.01
CA ASP A 189 4.75 -23.41 3.80
C ASP A 189 3.30 -22.97 3.61
N PHE A 190 2.74 -23.31 2.45
CA PHE A 190 1.44 -22.81 2.03
C PHE A 190 0.28 -23.39 2.83
N GLU A 191 0.40 -24.61 3.37
CA GLU A 191 -0.63 -25.22 4.20
C GLU A 191 -0.75 -24.48 5.54
N ALA A 192 0.35 -24.23 6.21
CA ALA A 192 0.37 -23.44 7.43
C ALA A 192 -0.04 -21.96 7.17
N ALA A 193 0.34 -21.40 6.03
CA ALA A 193 -0.08 -20.04 5.65
C ALA A 193 -1.60 -19.96 5.46
N ASP A 194 -2.21 -20.92 4.77
CA ASP A 194 -3.67 -21.02 4.60
C ASP A 194 -4.39 -21.05 5.95
N ALA A 195 -3.90 -21.90 6.87
CA ALA A 195 -4.49 -22.02 8.20
C ALA A 195 -4.44 -20.71 9.00
N GLU A 196 -3.31 -20.00 8.94
CA GLU A 196 -3.17 -18.71 9.63
C GLU A 196 -4.01 -17.62 8.98
N PHE A 197 -4.07 -17.52 7.65
CA PHE A 197 -4.93 -16.55 6.96
C PHE A 197 -6.42 -16.79 7.19
N ILE A 198 -6.85 -18.05 7.34
CA ILE A 198 -8.23 -18.37 7.72
C ILE A 198 -8.53 -17.82 9.12
N LYS A 199 -7.65 -18.08 10.10
CA LYS A 199 -7.79 -17.54 11.46
C LYS A 199 -7.80 -16.01 11.47
N ALA A 200 -6.97 -15.36 10.62
CA ALA A 200 -6.99 -13.91 10.48
C ALA A 200 -8.37 -13.39 10.05
N LEU A 201 -9.01 -14.03 9.06
CA LEU A 201 -10.36 -13.66 8.63
C LEU A 201 -11.42 -13.97 9.70
N GLU A 202 -11.31 -15.11 10.40
CA GLU A 202 -12.21 -15.51 11.49
C GLU A 202 -12.09 -14.61 12.73
N SER A 203 -10.97 -13.92 12.90
CA SER A 203 -10.74 -12.94 13.97
C SER A 203 -11.39 -11.57 13.68
N HIS A 204 -12.23 -11.46 12.68
CA HIS A 204 -12.98 -10.27 12.30
C HIS A 204 -12.09 -9.03 12.07
N PRO A 205 -11.17 -9.05 11.09
CA PRO A 205 -10.27 -7.94 10.81
C PRO A 205 -11.04 -6.67 10.48
N SER A 206 -10.65 -5.55 11.09
CA SER A 206 -11.17 -4.23 10.76
C SER A 206 -10.46 -3.61 9.55
N SER A 207 -9.25 -4.07 9.23
CA SER A 207 -8.44 -3.59 8.11
C SER A 207 -8.82 -4.30 6.81
N LEU A 208 -9.33 -3.53 5.85
CA LEU A 208 -9.56 -4.05 4.50
C LEU A 208 -8.28 -4.36 3.74
N ASP A 209 -7.16 -3.75 4.10
CA ASP A 209 -5.88 -3.98 3.44
C ASP A 209 -5.36 -5.40 3.73
N ILE A 210 -5.51 -5.87 4.98
CA ILE A 210 -5.23 -7.28 5.33
C ILE A 210 -6.16 -8.23 4.57
N ILE A 211 -7.45 -7.91 4.50
CA ILE A 211 -8.42 -8.74 3.79
C ILE A 211 -8.08 -8.81 2.29
N GLU A 212 -7.65 -7.69 1.69
CA GLU A 212 -7.23 -7.63 0.29
C GLU A 212 -6.01 -8.51 0.03
N GLU A 213 -4.99 -8.43 0.87
CA GLU A 213 -3.79 -9.26 0.76
C GLU A 213 -4.12 -10.76 0.89
N ILE A 214 -4.97 -11.13 1.85
CA ILE A 214 -5.45 -12.51 2.03
C ILE A 214 -6.27 -12.97 0.83
N ALA A 215 -7.20 -12.14 0.33
CA ALA A 215 -7.99 -12.45 -0.85
C ALA A 215 -7.10 -12.63 -2.09
N GLY A 216 -6.11 -11.74 -2.27
CA GLY A 216 -5.12 -11.83 -3.34
C GLY A 216 -4.27 -13.10 -3.27
N TYR A 217 -3.85 -13.47 -2.06
CA TYR A 217 -3.12 -14.72 -1.84
C TYR A 217 -3.96 -15.96 -2.21
N PHE A 218 -5.18 -16.07 -1.70
CA PHE A 218 -6.07 -17.18 -2.02
C PHE A 218 -6.43 -17.22 -3.51
N ALA A 219 -6.62 -16.05 -4.13
CA ALA A 219 -6.90 -15.95 -5.56
C ALA A 219 -5.72 -16.45 -6.42
N ASN A 220 -4.49 -16.14 -6.05
CA ASN A 220 -3.28 -16.63 -6.74
C ASN A 220 -3.15 -18.17 -6.66
N ARG A 221 -3.74 -18.76 -5.65
CA ARG A 221 -3.78 -20.21 -5.47
C ARG A 221 -5.05 -20.88 -6.06
N GLY A 222 -5.96 -20.11 -6.65
CA GLY A 222 -7.21 -20.62 -7.21
C GLY A 222 -8.23 -21.09 -6.17
N LEU A 223 -8.09 -20.68 -4.90
CA LEU A 223 -8.93 -21.12 -3.78
C LEU A 223 -10.22 -20.25 -3.70
N ALA A 224 -11.14 -20.47 -4.63
CA ALA A 224 -12.35 -19.68 -4.82
C ALA A 224 -13.17 -19.47 -3.53
N GLU A 225 -13.42 -20.53 -2.76
CA GLU A 225 -14.22 -20.46 -1.53
C GLU A 225 -13.53 -19.58 -0.47
N ARG A 226 -12.20 -19.60 -0.40
CA ARG A 226 -11.43 -18.77 0.52
C ARG A 226 -11.46 -17.29 0.12
N VAL A 227 -11.46 -17.00 -1.19
CA VAL A 227 -11.68 -15.64 -1.70
C VAL A 227 -13.08 -15.14 -1.35
N LEU A 228 -14.09 -15.98 -1.43
CA LEU A 228 -15.46 -15.64 -1.01
C LEU A 228 -15.55 -15.41 0.51
N SER A 229 -14.86 -16.21 1.32
CA SER A 229 -14.76 -15.98 2.76
C SER A 229 -14.11 -14.61 3.08
N ALA A 230 -13.06 -14.23 2.33
CA ALA A 230 -12.46 -12.90 2.47
C ALA A 230 -13.44 -11.77 2.06
N ALA A 231 -14.25 -12.00 1.00
CA ALA A 231 -15.29 -11.03 0.63
C ALA A 231 -16.39 -10.90 1.69
N ASP A 232 -16.71 -11.98 2.42
CA ASP A 232 -17.67 -11.95 3.53
C ASP A 232 -17.10 -11.22 4.76
N ALA A 233 -15.82 -11.42 5.08
CA ALA A 233 -15.11 -10.65 6.09
C ALA A 233 -15.09 -9.15 5.74
N ALA A 234 -14.77 -8.80 4.48
CA ALA A 234 -14.80 -7.43 4.00
C ALA A 234 -16.22 -6.82 4.07
N GLN A 235 -17.25 -7.60 3.73
CA GLN A 235 -18.66 -7.17 3.86
C GLN A 235 -19.02 -6.84 5.31
N THR A 236 -18.46 -7.56 6.28
CA THR A 236 -18.67 -7.31 7.71
C THR A 236 -17.91 -6.06 8.16
N ALA A 237 -16.65 -5.92 7.75
CA ALA A 237 -15.77 -4.83 8.18
C ALA A 237 -16.18 -3.47 7.59
N ALA A 238 -16.51 -3.43 6.29
CA ALA A 238 -16.84 -2.19 5.59
C ALA A 238 -17.80 -2.43 4.42
N PRO A 239 -19.11 -2.61 4.67
CA PRO A 239 -20.10 -3.04 3.66
C PRO A 239 -20.24 -2.09 2.47
N ALA A 240 -19.89 -0.81 2.63
CA ALA A 240 -19.98 0.20 1.56
C ALA A 240 -18.71 0.31 0.70
N ASP A 241 -17.59 -0.31 1.14
CA ASP A 241 -16.33 -0.22 0.41
C ASP A 241 -16.40 -0.98 -0.94
N PRO A 242 -15.96 -0.39 -2.05
CA PRO A 242 -16.04 -1.02 -3.36
C PRO A 242 -15.21 -2.31 -3.48
N ARG A 243 -14.18 -2.51 -2.65
CA ARG A 243 -13.36 -3.72 -2.63
C ARG A 243 -14.16 -4.96 -2.26
N VAL A 244 -15.20 -4.82 -1.44
CA VAL A 244 -16.10 -5.94 -1.06
C VAL A 244 -16.65 -6.63 -2.30
N ARG A 245 -17.21 -5.83 -3.22
CA ARG A 245 -17.79 -6.36 -4.48
C ARG A 245 -16.69 -6.90 -5.39
N PHE A 246 -15.54 -6.25 -5.42
CA PHE A 246 -14.41 -6.69 -6.21
C PHE A 246 -13.92 -8.08 -5.78
N PHE A 247 -13.74 -8.34 -4.48
CA PHE A 247 -13.34 -9.65 -3.96
C PHE A 247 -14.42 -10.72 -4.25
N ARG A 248 -15.67 -10.34 -4.16
CA ARG A 248 -16.78 -11.24 -4.49
C ARG A 248 -16.78 -11.64 -5.97
N ALA A 249 -16.53 -10.69 -6.86
CA ALA A 249 -16.39 -10.96 -8.30
C ALA A 249 -15.19 -11.90 -8.56
N MET A 250 -14.04 -11.68 -7.92
CA MET A 250 -12.88 -12.57 -8.01
C MET A 250 -13.24 -14.01 -7.63
N GLY A 251 -13.89 -14.20 -6.49
CA GLY A 251 -14.32 -15.53 -6.03
C GLY A 251 -15.28 -16.22 -7.00
N TRP A 252 -16.27 -15.51 -7.51
CA TRP A 252 -17.23 -16.05 -8.50
C TRP A 252 -16.53 -16.44 -9.82
N ILE A 253 -15.61 -15.62 -10.31
CA ILE A 253 -14.84 -15.93 -11.52
C ILE A 253 -14.00 -17.18 -11.32
N LEU A 254 -13.29 -17.32 -10.21
CA LEU A 254 -12.51 -18.51 -9.91
C LEU A 254 -13.36 -19.77 -9.86
N LYS A 255 -14.55 -19.67 -9.27
CA LYS A 255 -15.52 -20.77 -9.17
C LYS A 255 -16.20 -21.08 -10.50
N GLY A 256 -16.27 -20.11 -11.40
CA GLY A 256 -17.03 -20.19 -12.67
C GLY A 256 -18.52 -20.00 -12.48
N GLU A 257 -18.94 -19.33 -11.40
CA GLU A 257 -20.33 -19.06 -11.06
C GLU A 257 -20.63 -17.57 -11.19
N LYS A 258 -21.91 -17.22 -11.41
CA LYS A 258 -22.40 -15.83 -11.45
C LYS A 258 -21.55 -14.90 -12.33
N LEU A 259 -21.02 -15.41 -13.44
CA LEU A 259 -20.13 -14.66 -14.33
C LEU A 259 -20.75 -13.35 -14.85
N PRO A 260 -22.06 -13.28 -15.19
CA PRO A 260 -22.68 -12.01 -15.59
C PRO A 260 -22.69 -10.96 -14.48
N ASP A 261 -22.89 -11.36 -13.22
CA ASP A 261 -22.85 -10.44 -12.08
C ASP A 261 -21.42 -9.96 -11.81
N ALA A 262 -20.45 -10.86 -11.90
CA ALA A 262 -19.03 -10.52 -11.76
C ALA A 262 -18.56 -9.53 -12.84
N GLU A 263 -18.99 -9.74 -14.10
CA GLU A 263 -18.71 -8.83 -15.21
C GLU A 263 -19.26 -7.42 -14.93
N LYS A 264 -20.52 -7.34 -14.54
CA LYS A 264 -21.18 -6.06 -14.20
C LYS A 264 -20.45 -5.33 -13.07
N ILE A 265 -20.01 -6.06 -12.02
CA ILE A 265 -19.26 -5.48 -10.91
C ILE A 265 -17.94 -4.90 -11.40
N LEU A 266 -17.17 -5.65 -12.18
CA LEU A 266 -15.86 -5.22 -12.64
C LEU A 266 -15.92 -4.05 -13.63
N LEU A 267 -16.90 -4.05 -14.53
CA LEU A 267 -17.15 -2.94 -15.45
C LEU A 267 -17.52 -1.67 -14.69
N ASN A 268 -18.40 -1.79 -13.69
CA ASN A 268 -18.75 -0.66 -12.82
C ASN A 268 -17.54 -0.18 -12.00
N TYR A 269 -16.71 -1.10 -11.54
CA TYR A 269 -15.49 -0.77 -10.80
C TYR A 269 -14.55 0.12 -11.64
N ILE A 270 -14.33 -0.25 -12.91
CA ILE A 270 -13.47 0.52 -13.83
C ILE A 270 -14.03 1.93 -14.07
N GLN A 271 -15.37 2.07 -14.16
CA GLN A 271 -16.02 3.33 -14.54
C GLN A 271 -16.28 4.27 -13.37
N ALA A 272 -16.66 3.73 -12.21
CA ALA A 272 -17.25 4.51 -11.12
C ALA A 272 -16.38 4.56 -9.85
N VAL A 273 -15.44 3.63 -9.66
CA VAL A 273 -14.61 3.62 -8.46
C VAL A 273 -13.42 4.57 -8.64
N PRO A 274 -13.25 5.57 -7.78
CA PRO A 274 -12.10 6.45 -7.81
C PRO A 274 -10.79 5.67 -7.63
N ARG A 275 -9.73 6.09 -8.31
CA ARG A 275 -8.38 5.57 -8.03
C ARG A 275 -8.00 5.95 -6.60
N HIS A 276 -7.41 5.00 -5.88
CA HIS A 276 -6.91 5.19 -4.53
C HIS A 276 -5.69 4.28 -4.31
N PRO A 277 -4.66 4.69 -3.52
CA PRO A 277 -3.46 3.87 -3.31
C PRO A 277 -3.72 2.49 -2.71
N THR A 278 -4.77 2.36 -1.88
CA THR A 278 -5.16 1.11 -1.22
C THR A 278 -6.24 0.32 -1.98
N TYR A 279 -6.64 0.74 -3.17
CA TYR A 279 -7.64 0.02 -3.96
C TYR A 279 -6.98 -0.77 -5.08
N PRO A 280 -7.53 -1.94 -5.45
CA PRO A 280 -7.13 -2.61 -6.68
C PRO A 280 -7.21 -1.65 -7.86
N GLY A 281 -6.10 -1.46 -8.57
CA GLY A 281 -6.09 -0.54 -9.69
C GLY A 281 -6.99 -1.02 -10.85
N PRO A 282 -7.41 -0.13 -11.75
CA PRO A 282 -8.25 -0.51 -12.89
C PRO A 282 -7.64 -1.63 -13.75
N TRP A 283 -6.31 -1.73 -13.81
CA TRP A 283 -5.62 -2.84 -14.47
C TRP A 283 -5.93 -4.20 -13.85
N ALA A 284 -6.18 -4.27 -12.53
CA ALA A 284 -6.58 -5.50 -11.86
C ALA A 284 -8.00 -5.91 -12.26
N ALA A 285 -8.92 -4.95 -12.40
CA ALA A 285 -10.27 -5.23 -12.87
C ALA A 285 -10.27 -5.74 -14.33
N HIS A 286 -9.50 -5.13 -15.22
CA HIS A 286 -9.30 -5.63 -16.58
C HIS A 286 -8.68 -7.04 -16.59
N TYR A 287 -7.72 -7.33 -15.71
CA TYR A 287 -7.19 -8.69 -15.58
C TYR A 287 -8.28 -9.69 -15.21
N TRP A 288 -9.12 -9.39 -14.23
CA TRP A 288 -10.20 -10.28 -13.81
C TRP A 288 -11.32 -10.42 -14.87
N LEU A 289 -11.59 -9.39 -15.65
CA LEU A 289 -12.45 -9.52 -16.84
C LEU A 289 -11.84 -10.48 -17.87
N GLY A 290 -10.53 -10.40 -18.09
CA GLY A 290 -9.82 -11.37 -18.94
C GLY A 290 -9.98 -12.80 -18.43
N GLN A 291 -9.82 -13.05 -17.12
CA GLN A 291 -10.03 -14.36 -16.50
C GLN A 291 -11.48 -14.83 -16.65
N LEU A 292 -12.46 -13.92 -16.54
CA LEU A 292 -13.88 -14.20 -16.76
C LEU A 292 -14.13 -14.66 -18.19
N TYR A 293 -13.60 -13.96 -19.19
CA TYR A 293 -13.79 -14.31 -20.59
C TYR A 293 -13.09 -15.64 -20.96
N GLU A 294 -11.98 -15.98 -20.29
CA GLU A 294 -11.41 -17.32 -20.44
C GLU A 294 -12.37 -18.42 -19.92
N LYS A 295 -13.03 -18.20 -18.78
CA LYS A 295 -14.06 -19.12 -18.27
C LYS A 295 -15.24 -19.27 -19.24
N GLN A 296 -15.59 -18.21 -19.94
CA GLN A 296 -16.62 -18.20 -20.99
C GLN A 296 -16.15 -18.75 -22.33
N LYS A 297 -14.89 -19.23 -22.43
CA LYS A 297 -14.28 -19.73 -23.67
C LYS A 297 -14.22 -18.67 -24.79
N ASN A 298 -14.06 -17.40 -24.42
CA ASN A 298 -13.91 -16.27 -25.34
C ASN A 298 -12.48 -15.70 -25.28
N PRO A 299 -11.48 -16.36 -25.94
CA PRO A 299 -10.09 -15.95 -25.86
C PRO A 299 -9.83 -14.60 -26.55
N ALA A 300 -10.67 -14.18 -27.50
CA ALA A 300 -10.54 -12.89 -28.17
C ALA A 300 -10.85 -11.74 -27.19
N ALA A 301 -11.95 -11.81 -26.46
CA ALA A 301 -12.29 -10.84 -25.41
C ALA A 301 -11.27 -10.87 -24.28
N ALA A 302 -10.87 -12.04 -23.79
CA ALA A 302 -9.85 -12.17 -22.75
C ALA A 302 -8.56 -11.47 -23.14
N ARG A 303 -8.07 -11.65 -24.36
CA ARG A 303 -6.87 -10.96 -24.89
C ARG A 303 -7.04 -9.45 -24.92
N GLY A 304 -8.23 -8.97 -25.27
CA GLY A 304 -8.56 -7.53 -25.24
C GLY A 304 -8.38 -6.95 -23.85
N GLU A 305 -8.93 -7.60 -22.86
CA GLU A 305 -8.91 -7.16 -21.46
C GLU A 305 -7.48 -7.21 -20.85
N TYR A 306 -6.71 -8.27 -21.12
CA TYR A 306 -5.31 -8.31 -20.67
C TYR A 306 -4.44 -7.21 -21.30
N ARG A 307 -4.68 -6.87 -22.56
CA ARG A 307 -4.00 -5.73 -23.19
C ARG A 307 -4.43 -4.40 -22.58
N ALA A 308 -5.71 -4.23 -22.24
CA ALA A 308 -6.19 -3.06 -21.51
C ALA A 308 -5.52 -2.93 -20.15
N ALA A 309 -5.38 -4.03 -19.41
CA ALA A 309 -4.63 -4.05 -18.16
C ALA A 309 -3.18 -3.57 -18.34
N LEU A 310 -2.48 -4.07 -19.36
CA LEU A 310 -1.08 -3.69 -19.65
C LEU A 310 -0.92 -2.27 -20.19
N LYS A 311 -1.94 -1.72 -20.83
CA LYS A 311 -1.95 -0.31 -21.22
C LYS A 311 -1.97 0.62 -20.01
N LEU A 312 -2.65 0.20 -18.94
CA LEU A 312 -2.74 0.95 -17.67
C LEU A 312 -1.53 0.69 -16.75
N ASN A 313 -1.02 -0.54 -16.75
CA ASN A 313 0.17 -0.93 -15.99
C ASN A 313 1.01 -1.92 -16.79
N ALA A 314 1.99 -1.39 -17.52
CA ALA A 314 2.85 -2.21 -18.41
C ALA A 314 3.67 -3.28 -17.66
N LYS A 315 3.92 -3.09 -16.35
CA LYS A 315 4.65 -4.02 -15.49
C LYS A 315 3.75 -5.09 -14.84
N TYR A 316 2.43 -5.11 -15.10
CA TYR A 316 1.50 -6.02 -14.45
C TYR A 316 1.70 -7.47 -14.89
N LYS A 317 2.52 -8.17 -14.15
CA LYS A 317 3.02 -9.52 -14.45
C LYS A 317 1.90 -10.53 -14.73
N LYS A 318 0.81 -10.50 -13.96
CA LYS A 318 -0.32 -11.43 -14.14
C LYS A 318 -0.93 -11.34 -15.54
N ALA A 319 -1.12 -10.14 -16.07
CA ALA A 319 -1.66 -9.95 -17.42
C ALA A 319 -0.64 -10.33 -18.51
N GLN A 320 0.66 -10.09 -18.27
CA GLN A 320 1.72 -10.53 -19.19
C GLN A 320 1.74 -12.07 -19.30
N ASP A 321 1.68 -12.77 -18.16
CA ASP A 321 1.72 -14.22 -18.12
C ASP A 321 0.44 -14.84 -18.73
N ALA A 322 -0.74 -14.25 -18.47
CA ALA A 322 -2.00 -14.66 -19.08
C ALA A 322 -1.98 -14.53 -20.61
N LEU A 323 -1.52 -13.40 -21.14
CA LEU A 323 -1.37 -13.23 -22.59
C LEU A 323 -0.41 -14.24 -23.22
N LYS A 324 0.70 -14.54 -22.55
CA LYS A 324 1.67 -15.54 -23.00
C LYS A 324 1.07 -16.94 -23.03
N GLN A 325 0.20 -17.29 -22.10
CA GLN A 325 -0.52 -18.56 -22.07
C GLN A 325 -1.55 -18.64 -23.19
N LEU A 326 -2.36 -17.61 -23.41
CA LEU A 326 -3.33 -17.54 -24.52
C LEU A 326 -2.67 -17.56 -25.91
N GLY A 327 -1.41 -17.18 -26.03
CA GLY A 327 -0.67 -17.27 -27.31
C GLY A 327 -0.15 -18.67 -27.62
N LYS A 328 -0.22 -19.61 -26.68
CA LYS A 328 0.22 -21.01 -26.82
C LYS A 328 -0.95 -21.97 -27.04
N SER A 329 -2.16 -21.56 -26.73
CA SER A 329 -3.41 -22.27 -26.96
C SER A 329 -4.04 -21.85 -28.31
#